data_0db5eccdece8fd7a43fb2552b4fe1cb3
#
_entry.id   0db5eccdece8fd7a43fb2552b4fe1cb3
#
_cell.length_a   1.000
_cell.length_b   1.000
_cell.length_c   1.000
_cell.angle_alpha   90.00
_cell.angle_beta   90.00
_cell.angle_gamma   90.00
#
_symmetry.space_group_name_H-M   'P 1'
#
loop_
_entity.id
_entity.type
_entity.pdbx_description
1 polymer ?
#
loop_
_entity_poly.entity_id
_entity_poly.type
_entity_poly.pdbx_seq_one_letter_code
_entity_poly.pdbx_strand_id
1 'polypeptide(L)'
;MFNQLVIILLLFYEYIQKSDVFYTKHISPSSIVSMFKKLNKTLEGKVGLKVHTGEIGGLYFLRPDFLQEIYDYTQGTFIECNTAYTSWGRHTTELHQYTLKRNGWLDNDRRIQIMDEDPSKDEIIEIPNHKNISFNIVGGHLKEYNSCLVLAHFKGHAMGGFGGALKQLNIGFASRAGKANIHSGGYTSNYTDCWNHKAEQKDFTTAMADAASSIVNFFKERGGMAFINIMSNISVRCDCGVGAPPPKVRDLGILASLDPVAIDRASFDLIEKENNEGSHEWIENSNKLLGENTLKVAEELGIGSQDYNLIDVDGEDEPEEEEQHEKEEEGKKEEEDEKEEDENYVFLYIFIPIVVLLLVIIGIMGFFLYKKNSEIKIKNASLGISMTDKK
;
A
#
# COMPACT_ATOMS: atom_id res chain seq x y z
N MET A 1 -25.11 14.39 -21.63
CA MET A 1 -24.24 13.62 -22.54
C MET A 1 -22.79 14.09 -22.49
N PHE A 2 -22.48 15.39 -22.74
CA PHE A 2 -21.12 15.93 -22.69
C PHE A 2 -20.46 15.76 -21.29
N ASN A 3 -21.16 16.13 -20.21
CA ASN A 3 -20.66 15.96 -18.84
C ASN A 3 -20.44 14.49 -18.45
N GLN A 4 -21.26 13.57 -18.97
CA GLN A 4 -21.07 12.13 -18.73
C GLN A 4 -19.84 11.59 -19.48
N LEU A 5 -19.57 12.10 -20.70
CA LEU A 5 -18.38 11.71 -21.46
C LEU A 5 -17.09 12.22 -20.81
N VAL A 6 -17.10 13.45 -20.28
CA VAL A 6 -15.97 14.02 -19.54
C VAL A 6 -15.70 13.25 -18.25
N ILE A 7 -16.74 12.87 -17.51
CA ILE A 7 -16.61 12.03 -16.32
C ILE A 7 -16.03 10.65 -16.67
N ILE A 8 -16.51 10.03 -17.76
CA ILE A 8 -15.99 8.76 -18.25
C ILE A 8 -14.52 8.90 -18.67
N LEU A 9 -14.13 9.97 -19.35
CA LEU A 9 -12.74 10.23 -19.73
C LEU A 9 -11.84 10.51 -18.53
N LEU A 10 -12.33 11.23 -17.51
CA LEU A 10 -11.60 11.44 -16.27
C LEU A 10 -11.44 10.14 -15.47
N LEU A 11 -12.49 9.31 -15.39
CA LEU A 11 -12.42 7.99 -14.76
C LEU A 11 -11.48 7.04 -15.54
N PHE A 12 -11.47 7.12 -16.88
CA PHE A 12 -10.51 6.37 -17.71
C PHE A 12 -9.08 6.90 -17.53
N TYR A 13 -8.89 8.21 -17.39
CA TYR A 13 -7.58 8.80 -17.15
C TYR A 13 -7.04 8.42 -15.77
N GLU A 14 -7.85 8.44 -14.72
CA GLU A 14 -7.47 7.94 -13.39
C GLU A 14 -7.17 6.43 -13.39
N TYR A 15 -7.87 5.66 -14.22
CA TYR A 15 -7.66 4.21 -14.36
C TYR A 15 -6.33 3.84 -15.07
N ILE A 16 -5.78 4.75 -15.88
CA ILE A 16 -4.54 4.51 -16.64
C ILE A 16 -3.29 5.02 -15.89
N GLN A 17 -3.44 5.81 -14.82
CA GLN A 17 -2.29 6.28 -14.05
C GLN A 17 -1.71 5.15 -13.20
N LYS A 18 -0.47 4.76 -13.55
CA LYS A 18 0.34 3.86 -12.72
C LYS A 18 0.63 4.51 -11.38
N SER A 19 0.62 3.70 -10.32
CA SER A 19 0.98 4.18 -8.98
C SER A 19 2.49 4.40 -8.88
N ASP A 20 2.91 5.54 -8.35
CA ASP A 20 4.32 5.81 -8.12
C ASP A 20 4.83 5.05 -6.91
N VAL A 21 5.98 4.39 -7.07
CA VAL A 21 6.73 3.72 -6.03
C VAL A 21 8.14 4.29 -6.02
N PHE A 22 8.44 5.09 -5.02
CA PHE A 22 9.80 5.63 -4.80
C PHE A 22 10.69 4.52 -4.23
N TYR A 23 11.95 4.48 -4.66
CA TYR A 23 12.92 3.50 -4.25
C TYR A 23 14.27 4.13 -3.95
N THR A 24 14.93 3.68 -2.88
CA THR A 24 16.33 3.95 -2.56
C THR A 24 17.04 2.67 -2.10
N LYS A 25 18.28 2.47 -2.52
CA LYS A 25 19.14 1.37 -2.02
C LYS A 25 19.67 1.65 -0.59
N HIS A 26 19.61 2.91 -0.13
CA HIS A 26 20.14 3.31 1.17
C HIS A 26 19.17 2.97 2.30
N ILE A 27 19.63 2.17 3.26
CA ILE A 27 18.85 1.73 4.42
C ILE A 27 19.38 2.43 5.67
N SER A 28 18.70 3.50 6.06
CA SER A 28 19.02 4.25 7.29
C SER A 28 17.74 4.86 7.89
N PRO A 29 17.75 5.28 9.16
CA PRO A 29 16.65 6.03 9.75
C PRO A 29 16.28 7.27 8.95
N SER A 30 17.26 8.05 8.49
CA SER A 30 17.04 9.26 7.68
C SER A 30 16.45 8.95 6.30
N SER A 31 16.83 7.82 5.68
CA SER A 31 16.24 7.39 4.41
C SER A 31 14.74 7.13 4.55
N ILE A 32 14.25 6.58 5.67
CA ILE A 32 12.81 6.39 5.90
C ILE A 32 12.08 7.75 5.88
N VAL A 33 12.63 8.75 6.55
CA VAL A 33 12.06 10.11 6.57
C VAL A 33 12.09 10.75 5.18
N SER A 34 13.22 10.62 4.46
CA SER A 34 13.37 11.12 3.09
C SER A 34 12.33 10.48 2.16
N MET A 35 12.19 9.17 2.18
CA MET A 35 11.22 8.43 1.37
C MET A 35 9.77 8.82 1.71
N PHE A 36 9.45 9.03 2.98
CA PHE A 36 8.13 9.53 3.36
C PHE A 36 7.86 10.94 2.80
N LYS A 37 8.86 11.83 2.82
CA LYS A 37 8.73 13.18 2.25
C LYS A 37 8.51 13.18 0.73
N LYS A 38 9.12 12.23 -0.01
CA LYS A 38 8.90 12.08 -1.47
C LYS A 38 7.44 11.78 -1.81
N LEU A 39 6.67 11.17 -0.90
CA LEU A 39 5.23 10.91 -1.10
C LEU A 39 4.38 12.18 -1.14
N ASN A 40 4.91 13.33 -0.71
CA ASN A 40 4.19 14.61 -0.61
C ASN A 40 2.81 14.47 0.05
N LYS A 41 2.71 13.62 1.08
CA LYS A 41 1.47 13.29 1.79
C LYS A 41 1.51 13.83 3.21
N THR A 42 0.52 14.64 3.55
CA THR A 42 0.25 15.01 4.94
C THR A 42 -0.65 13.96 5.58
N LEU A 43 -0.22 13.43 6.72
CA LEU A 43 -1.05 12.57 7.57
C LEU A 43 -1.75 13.45 8.61
N GLU A 44 -3.07 13.49 8.57
CA GLU A 44 -3.86 14.39 9.40
C GLU A 44 -4.36 13.72 10.69
N GLY A 45 -4.57 14.52 11.73
CA GLY A 45 -5.16 14.09 13.01
C GLY A 45 -4.25 13.17 13.82
N LYS A 46 -4.83 12.19 14.53
CA LYS A 46 -4.06 11.19 15.28
C LYS A 46 -3.46 10.16 14.30
N VAL A 47 -2.14 10.13 14.21
CA VAL A 47 -1.39 9.28 13.27
C VAL A 47 -1.00 7.97 13.94
N GLY A 48 -1.36 6.84 13.33
CA GLY A 48 -0.87 5.52 13.67
C GLY A 48 0.37 5.15 12.85
N LEU A 49 1.41 4.66 13.51
CA LEU A 49 2.61 4.09 12.87
C LEU A 49 2.51 2.56 13.00
N LYS A 50 1.99 1.90 11.96
CA LYS A 50 1.79 0.44 12.02
C LYS A 50 3.10 -0.29 11.83
N VAL A 51 3.44 -1.08 12.83
CA VAL A 51 4.68 -1.87 12.87
C VAL A 51 4.41 -3.33 13.22
N HIS A 52 5.46 -4.14 13.12
CA HIS A 52 5.55 -5.48 13.71
C HIS A 52 6.65 -5.45 14.79
N THR A 53 6.26 -5.67 16.03
CA THR A 53 7.11 -5.42 17.19
C THR A 53 8.12 -6.54 17.52
N GLY A 54 8.09 -7.63 16.75
CA GLY A 54 8.94 -8.79 16.97
C GLY A 54 8.53 -9.64 18.19
N GLU A 55 9.04 -10.85 18.26
CA GLU A 55 8.94 -11.71 19.44
C GLU A 55 10.19 -11.59 20.32
N ILE A 56 10.10 -11.96 21.58
CA ILE A 56 11.26 -11.94 22.51
C ILE A 56 12.36 -12.83 21.95
N GLY A 57 13.57 -12.27 21.84
CA GLY A 57 14.73 -12.98 21.30
C GLY A 57 14.75 -13.13 19.78
N GLY A 58 13.78 -12.57 19.06
CA GLY A 58 13.83 -12.41 17.59
C GLY A 58 14.97 -11.48 17.20
N LEU A 59 15.67 -11.81 16.11
CA LEU A 59 16.88 -11.09 15.69
C LEU A 59 16.62 -10.08 14.57
N TYR A 60 15.64 -10.35 13.71
CA TYR A 60 15.53 -9.70 12.39
C TYR A 60 14.36 -8.74 12.24
N PHE A 61 13.55 -8.48 13.26
CA PHE A 61 12.49 -7.48 13.18
C PHE A 61 13.06 -6.05 13.18
N LEU A 62 12.32 -5.09 12.64
CA LEU A 62 12.69 -3.67 12.63
C LEU A 62 12.79 -3.15 14.08
N ARG A 63 13.97 -2.66 14.45
CA ARG A 63 14.22 -2.17 15.80
C ARG A 63 13.57 -0.80 16.01
N PRO A 64 13.04 -0.51 17.20
CA PRO A 64 12.41 0.78 17.48
C PRO A 64 13.35 1.97 17.27
N ASP A 65 14.65 1.83 17.58
CA ASP A 65 15.64 2.89 17.38
C ASP A 65 15.88 3.19 15.90
N PHE A 66 15.76 2.19 15.02
CA PHE A 66 15.83 2.38 13.58
C PHE A 66 14.63 3.20 13.05
N LEU A 67 13.51 3.19 13.76
CA LEU A 67 12.29 3.94 13.41
C LEU A 67 12.16 5.26 14.21
N GLN A 68 13.16 5.65 14.99
CA GLN A 68 13.06 6.84 15.85
C GLN A 68 12.88 8.12 15.06
N GLU A 69 13.64 8.33 13.98
CA GLU A 69 13.56 9.57 13.20
C GLU A 69 12.19 9.76 12.55
N ILE A 70 11.57 8.70 12.01
CA ILE A 70 10.22 8.80 11.43
C ILE A 70 9.15 8.96 12.53
N TYR A 71 9.34 8.38 13.71
CA TYR A 71 8.49 8.62 14.87
C TYR A 71 8.54 10.09 15.28
N ASP A 72 9.75 10.66 15.41
CA ASP A 72 9.96 12.06 15.79
C ASP A 72 9.43 13.02 14.71
N TYR A 73 9.58 12.66 13.44
CA TYR A 73 9.08 13.48 12.32
C TYR A 73 7.55 13.52 12.27
N THR A 74 6.89 12.37 12.42
CA THR A 74 5.42 12.26 12.31
C THR A 74 4.68 12.59 13.60
N GLN A 75 5.36 12.55 14.76
CA GLN A 75 4.75 12.65 16.09
C GLN A 75 3.61 11.63 16.32
N GLY A 76 3.66 10.50 15.58
CA GLY A 76 2.66 9.44 15.61
C GLY A 76 2.70 8.59 16.89
N THR A 77 1.88 7.55 16.91
CA THR A 77 1.89 6.50 17.94
C THR A 77 2.12 5.18 17.24
N PHE A 78 3.11 4.39 17.66
CA PHE A 78 3.26 3.03 17.16
C PHE A 78 2.03 2.20 17.51
N ILE A 79 1.56 1.38 16.58
CA ILE A 79 0.37 0.55 16.77
C ILE A 79 0.65 -0.89 16.34
N GLU A 80 0.16 -1.84 17.13
CA GLU A 80 0.24 -3.28 16.88
C GLU A 80 -0.98 -3.98 17.48
N CYS A 81 -1.21 -5.26 17.12
CA CYS A 81 -2.26 -6.11 17.69
C CYS A 81 -1.69 -7.39 18.26
N ASN A 82 -2.43 -7.99 19.20
CA ASN A 82 -2.11 -9.30 19.76
C ASN A 82 -2.15 -10.40 18.70
N THR A 83 -1.42 -11.51 18.91
CA THR A 83 -1.37 -12.64 17.97
C THR A 83 -2.45 -13.68 18.26
N ALA A 84 -2.93 -14.37 17.22
CA ALA A 84 -3.85 -15.49 17.40
C ALA A 84 -3.15 -16.75 17.92
N TYR A 85 -1.89 -16.98 17.53
CA TYR A 85 -1.08 -18.10 18.04
C TYR A 85 -0.58 -17.84 19.47
N THR A 86 -0.35 -18.91 20.23
CA THR A 86 0.03 -18.85 21.65
C THR A 86 1.49 -19.25 21.89
N SER A 87 2.26 -19.48 20.83
CA SER A 87 3.62 -20.04 20.92
C SER A 87 4.66 -19.08 21.50
N TRP A 88 4.39 -17.76 21.45
CA TRP A 88 5.31 -16.70 21.86
C TRP A 88 4.61 -15.61 22.69
N GLY A 89 5.26 -14.48 22.87
CA GLY A 89 4.95 -13.48 23.91
C GLY A 89 3.94 -12.40 23.53
N ARG A 90 3.11 -12.54 22.48
CA ARG A 90 2.19 -11.47 22.07
C ARG A 90 0.72 -11.91 21.96
N HIS A 91 0.34 -13.02 22.59
CA HIS A 91 -1.03 -13.54 22.48
C HIS A 91 -1.97 -13.05 23.58
N THR A 92 -1.47 -12.41 24.63
CA THR A 92 -2.27 -11.61 25.58
C THR A 92 -1.67 -10.24 25.71
N THR A 93 -2.48 -9.27 26.13
CA THR A 93 -2.04 -7.89 26.30
C THR A 93 -0.89 -7.78 27.29
N GLU A 94 -0.92 -8.50 28.41
CA GLU A 94 0.12 -8.49 29.44
C GLU A 94 1.45 -9.03 28.91
N LEU A 95 1.41 -10.15 28.19
CA LEU A 95 2.61 -10.74 27.58
C LEU A 95 3.12 -9.87 26.44
N HIS A 96 2.23 -9.25 25.68
CA HIS A 96 2.61 -8.33 24.62
C HIS A 96 3.29 -7.08 25.20
N GLN A 97 2.74 -6.48 26.26
CA GLN A 97 3.40 -5.37 26.97
C GLN A 97 4.77 -5.75 27.49
N TYR A 98 4.91 -6.97 28.05
CA TYR A 98 6.22 -7.48 28.45
C TYR A 98 7.17 -7.62 27.26
N THR A 99 6.69 -8.12 26.11
CA THR A 99 7.47 -8.24 24.87
C THR A 99 7.91 -6.86 24.36
N LEU A 100 7.01 -5.88 24.34
CA LEU A 100 7.32 -4.50 23.96
C LEU A 100 8.45 -3.92 24.79
N LYS A 101 8.40 -4.12 26.11
CA LYS A 101 9.47 -3.69 27.02
C LYS A 101 10.79 -4.40 26.72
N ARG A 102 10.77 -5.72 26.52
CA ARG A 102 11.99 -6.51 26.26
C ARG A 102 12.63 -6.17 24.90
N ASN A 103 11.84 -5.76 23.94
CA ASN A 103 12.30 -5.39 22.59
C ASN A 103 12.63 -3.90 22.46
N GLY A 104 12.57 -3.10 23.54
CA GLY A 104 12.95 -1.69 23.57
C GLY A 104 11.88 -0.71 23.02
N TRP A 105 10.65 -1.17 22.77
CA TRP A 105 9.60 -0.30 22.23
C TRP A 105 9.11 0.78 23.18
N LEU A 106 9.27 0.58 24.50
CA LEU A 106 8.88 1.53 25.55
C LEU A 106 10.03 2.47 25.97
N ASP A 107 11.21 2.34 25.36
CA ASP A 107 12.34 3.21 25.64
C ASP A 107 12.15 4.58 24.94
N ASN A 108 12.86 5.60 25.44
CA ASN A 108 12.84 6.97 24.88
C ASN A 108 11.43 7.60 24.83
N ASP A 109 10.56 7.29 25.78
CA ASP A 109 9.19 7.82 25.89
C ASP A 109 8.32 7.61 24.62
N ARG A 110 8.64 6.59 23.83
CA ARG A 110 7.88 6.22 22.65
C ARG A 110 6.46 5.79 23.02
N ARG A 111 5.49 6.33 22.32
CA ARG A 111 4.08 5.93 22.45
C ARG A 111 3.82 4.71 21.56
N ILE A 112 3.38 3.63 22.17
CA ILE A 112 2.94 2.42 21.49
C ILE A 112 1.62 1.93 22.10
N GLN A 113 0.68 1.55 21.25
CA GLN A 113 -0.65 1.09 21.64
C GLN A 113 -0.94 -0.30 21.04
N ILE A 114 -1.38 -1.22 21.92
CA ILE A 114 -1.95 -2.50 21.49
C ILE A 114 -3.41 -2.24 21.16
N MET A 115 -3.77 -2.37 19.88
CA MET A 115 -5.06 -1.93 19.34
C MET A 115 -6.24 -2.74 19.89
N ASP A 116 -6.03 -4.03 20.16
CA ASP A 116 -6.96 -5.01 20.71
C ASP A 116 -6.61 -5.40 22.16
N GLU A 117 -6.18 -4.42 22.97
CA GLU A 117 -5.82 -4.65 24.38
C GLU A 117 -6.99 -5.16 25.21
N ASP A 118 -8.21 -4.76 24.88
CA ASP A 118 -9.46 -5.20 25.48
C ASP A 118 -10.36 -5.84 24.41
N PRO A 119 -10.39 -7.19 24.32
CA PRO A 119 -11.17 -7.89 23.30
C PRO A 119 -12.69 -7.61 23.37
N SER A 120 -13.22 -7.12 24.50
CA SER A 120 -14.63 -6.77 24.64
C SER A 120 -15.00 -5.52 23.84
N LYS A 121 -14.00 -4.77 23.37
CA LYS A 121 -14.14 -3.55 22.56
C LYS A 121 -13.80 -3.76 21.10
N ASP A 122 -13.51 -4.99 20.69
CA ASP A 122 -13.27 -5.30 19.29
C ASP A 122 -14.44 -4.87 18.43
N GLU A 123 -14.15 -4.34 17.25
CA GLU A 123 -15.12 -3.77 16.32
C GLU A 123 -15.18 -4.59 15.02
N ILE A 124 -16.37 -4.69 14.44
CA ILE A 124 -16.60 -5.35 13.15
C ILE A 124 -16.61 -4.28 12.06
N ILE A 125 -15.80 -4.48 11.02
CA ILE A 125 -15.83 -3.69 9.79
C ILE A 125 -16.36 -4.58 8.68
N GLU A 126 -17.54 -4.25 8.15
CA GLU A 126 -18.14 -4.94 7.01
C GLU A 126 -17.32 -4.73 5.73
N ILE A 127 -17.30 -5.76 4.88
CA ILE A 127 -16.60 -5.76 3.58
C ILE A 127 -17.63 -6.02 2.47
N PRO A 128 -18.31 -4.99 1.94
CA PRO A 128 -19.43 -5.18 1.01
C PRO A 128 -19.08 -5.94 -0.26
N ASN A 129 -17.86 -5.74 -0.79
CA ASN A 129 -17.40 -6.35 -2.06
C ASN A 129 -16.43 -7.52 -1.84
N HIS A 130 -16.53 -8.21 -0.69
CA HIS A 130 -15.65 -9.31 -0.33
C HIS A 130 -15.64 -10.44 -1.37
N LYS A 131 -14.56 -11.21 -1.35
CA LYS A 131 -14.38 -12.41 -2.17
C LYS A 131 -14.47 -13.69 -1.35
N ASN A 132 -14.14 -13.62 -0.05
CA ASN A 132 -14.17 -14.75 0.88
C ASN A 132 -14.81 -14.38 2.24
N ILE A 133 -14.27 -13.38 2.97
CA ILE A 133 -14.80 -12.98 4.28
C ILE A 133 -15.57 -11.67 4.20
N SER A 134 -16.82 -11.64 4.71
CA SER A 134 -17.73 -10.49 4.63
C SER A 134 -17.45 -9.41 5.67
N PHE A 135 -16.58 -9.66 6.65
CA PHE A 135 -16.22 -8.71 7.70
C PHE A 135 -14.80 -8.96 8.22
N ASN A 136 -14.19 -7.92 8.77
CA ASN A 136 -12.97 -7.99 9.55
C ASN A 136 -13.28 -7.63 11.01
N ILE A 137 -12.55 -8.20 11.96
CA ILE A 137 -12.65 -7.85 13.38
C ILE A 137 -11.33 -7.17 13.76
N VAL A 138 -11.43 -5.95 14.26
CA VAL A 138 -10.29 -5.08 14.57
C VAL A 138 -10.33 -4.62 16.03
N GLY A 139 -9.19 -4.23 16.58
CA GLY A 139 -9.16 -3.73 17.95
C GLY A 139 -9.88 -2.39 18.09
N GLY A 140 -10.57 -2.18 19.22
CA GLY A 140 -11.43 -1.02 19.49
C GLY A 140 -10.72 0.33 19.44
N HIS A 141 -9.39 0.35 19.55
CA HIS A 141 -8.61 1.60 19.42
C HIS A 141 -8.45 2.08 17.98
N LEU A 142 -8.80 1.28 16.95
CA LEU A 142 -8.65 1.69 15.54
C LEU A 142 -9.38 3.01 15.25
N LYS A 143 -10.57 3.19 15.78
CA LYS A 143 -11.39 4.39 15.57
C LYS A 143 -10.80 5.69 16.10
N GLU A 144 -9.80 5.63 16.95
CA GLU A 144 -9.11 6.80 17.48
C GLU A 144 -8.14 7.42 16.45
N TYR A 145 -7.77 6.69 15.42
CA TYR A 145 -6.79 7.12 14.44
C TYR A 145 -7.44 7.68 13.18
N ASN A 146 -6.90 8.81 12.72
CA ASN A 146 -7.37 9.47 11.50
C ASN A 146 -6.57 9.03 10.27
N SER A 147 -5.27 8.83 10.42
CA SER A 147 -4.38 8.44 9.34
C SER A 147 -3.36 7.41 9.81
N CYS A 148 -2.71 6.72 8.87
CA CYS A 148 -1.74 5.70 9.21
C CYS A 148 -0.56 5.68 8.25
N LEU A 149 0.66 5.59 8.81
CA LEU A 149 1.86 5.20 8.08
C LEU A 149 2.17 3.73 8.40
N VAL A 150 2.18 2.89 7.40
CA VAL A 150 2.57 1.48 7.52
C VAL A 150 4.06 1.35 7.28
N LEU A 151 4.80 0.88 8.31
CA LEU A 151 6.23 0.63 8.27
C LEU A 151 6.45 -0.89 8.26
N ALA A 152 6.51 -1.46 7.08
CA ALA A 152 6.56 -2.91 6.92
C ALA A 152 8.01 -3.40 6.72
N HIS A 153 8.39 -4.42 7.47
CA HIS A 153 9.54 -5.24 7.16
C HIS A 153 9.17 -6.22 6.04
N PHE A 154 9.69 -5.99 4.82
CA PHE A 154 9.37 -6.85 3.68
C PHE A 154 10.22 -8.12 3.69
N LYS A 155 9.57 -9.28 3.72
CA LYS A 155 10.23 -10.58 3.89
C LYS A 155 9.33 -11.73 3.48
N GLY A 156 9.88 -12.95 3.39
CA GLY A 156 9.07 -14.16 3.24
C GLY A 156 8.19 -14.44 4.48
N HIS A 157 7.14 -15.24 4.28
CA HIS A 157 6.24 -15.63 5.35
C HIS A 157 5.80 -17.09 5.22
N ALA A 158 5.71 -17.79 6.36
CA ALA A 158 5.46 -19.24 6.42
C ALA A 158 4.01 -19.64 6.05
N MET A 159 3.07 -18.70 5.99
CA MET A 159 1.67 -18.96 5.67
C MET A 159 1.15 -18.10 4.51
N GLY A 160 1.45 -16.82 4.48
CA GLY A 160 0.96 -15.89 3.46
C GLY A 160 1.91 -15.68 2.27
N GLY A 161 2.95 -16.49 2.12
CA GLY A 161 3.97 -16.35 1.07
C GLY A 161 5.00 -15.29 1.42
N PHE A 162 4.58 -14.05 1.59
CA PHE A 162 5.42 -12.93 2.01
C PHE A 162 4.70 -12.00 2.99
N GLY A 163 5.44 -11.07 3.57
CA GLY A 163 4.95 -10.01 4.44
C GLY A 163 5.47 -8.66 3.97
N GLY A 164 4.54 -7.73 3.73
CA GLY A 164 4.77 -6.35 3.31
C GLY A 164 3.65 -5.46 3.80
N ALA A 165 3.33 -4.40 3.07
CA ALA A 165 2.25 -3.46 3.37
C ALA A 165 0.90 -4.16 3.51
N LEU A 166 0.52 -5.01 2.55
CA LEU A 166 -0.74 -5.76 2.59
C LEU A 166 -0.82 -6.68 3.82
N LYS A 167 0.29 -7.32 4.22
CA LYS A 167 0.31 -8.17 5.40
C LYS A 167 0.08 -7.38 6.70
N GLN A 168 0.60 -6.16 6.77
CA GLN A 168 0.33 -5.25 7.88
C GLN A 168 -1.14 -4.83 7.89
N LEU A 169 -1.73 -4.56 6.73
CA LEU A 169 -3.14 -4.17 6.59
C LEU A 169 -4.11 -5.28 7.02
N ASN A 170 -3.82 -6.52 6.64
CA ASN A 170 -4.70 -7.64 6.97
C ASN A 170 -4.44 -8.21 8.37
N ILE A 171 -3.50 -9.13 8.51
CA ILE A 171 -3.18 -9.78 9.78
C ILE A 171 -2.67 -8.76 10.83
N GLY A 172 -1.96 -7.71 10.40
CA GLY A 172 -1.39 -6.70 11.32
C GLY A 172 -2.46 -5.87 12.04
N PHE A 173 -3.52 -5.46 11.36
CA PHE A 173 -4.62 -4.66 11.95
C PHE A 173 -5.74 -5.49 12.57
N ALA A 174 -5.91 -6.75 12.13
CA ALA A 174 -6.92 -7.61 12.71
C ALA A 174 -6.66 -7.83 14.20
N SER A 175 -7.70 -7.81 15.01
CA SER A 175 -7.62 -8.24 16.40
C SER A 175 -7.31 -9.73 16.50
N ARG A 176 -7.10 -10.23 17.68
CA ARG A 176 -6.88 -11.67 17.89
C ARG A 176 -8.01 -12.53 17.30
N ALA A 177 -9.27 -12.09 17.47
CA ALA A 177 -10.44 -12.73 16.89
C ALA A 177 -10.50 -12.56 15.36
N GLY A 178 -10.15 -11.39 14.85
CA GLY A 178 -10.05 -11.11 13.41
C GLY A 178 -8.99 -11.94 12.72
N LYS A 179 -7.83 -12.12 13.34
CA LYS A 179 -6.79 -13.04 12.83
C LYS A 179 -7.33 -14.48 12.71
N ALA A 180 -8.11 -14.95 13.70
CA ALA A 180 -8.73 -16.27 13.65
C ALA A 180 -9.74 -16.38 12.49
N ASN A 181 -10.55 -15.35 12.29
CA ASN A 181 -11.48 -15.26 11.17
C ASN A 181 -10.77 -15.34 9.81
N ILE A 182 -9.68 -14.61 9.63
CA ILE A 182 -8.88 -14.63 8.39
C ILE A 182 -8.23 -16.00 8.19
N HIS A 183 -7.59 -16.58 9.22
CA HIS A 183 -6.91 -17.87 9.11
C HIS A 183 -7.85 -19.04 8.83
N SER A 184 -9.10 -18.94 9.24
CA SER A 184 -10.13 -19.94 8.99
C SER A 184 -10.98 -19.66 7.74
N GLY A 185 -10.70 -18.60 6.96
CA GLY A 185 -11.49 -18.20 5.81
C GLY A 185 -12.95 -17.88 6.16
N GLY A 186 -13.18 -17.30 7.33
CA GLY A 186 -14.52 -16.94 7.81
C GLY A 186 -15.24 -18.02 8.60
N TYR A 187 -14.63 -19.20 8.80
CA TYR A 187 -15.30 -20.30 9.52
C TYR A 187 -15.49 -19.98 11.01
N THR A 188 -14.48 -19.40 11.66
CA THR A 188 -14.54 -19.09 13.10
C THR A 188 -13.67 -17.88 13.45
N SER A 189 -14.14 -17.07 14.39
CA SER A 189 -13.34 -16.02 15.05
C SER A 189 -12.72 -16.49 16.38
N ASN A 190 -12.90 -17.75 16.76
CA ASN A 190 -12.29 -18.32 17.95
C ASN A 190 -10.84 -18.70 17.67
N TYR A 191 -9.90 -17.97 18.28
CA TYR A 191 -8.47 -18.17 18.09
C TYR A 191 -7.91 -19.49 18.68
N THR A 192 -8.65 -20.20 19.53
CA THR A 192 -8.27 -21.53 20.00
C THR A 192 -8.70 -22.63 19.03
N ASP A 193 -9.70 -22.36 18.20
CA ASP A 193 -10.31 -23.32 17.28
C ASP A 193 -9.86 -23.13 15.82
N CYS A 194 -9.50 -21.92 15.41
CA CYS A 194 -9.14 -21.61 14.02
C CYS A 194 -7.99 -22.49 13.46
N TRP A 195 -7.12 -23.02 14.32
CA TRP A 195 -6.01 -23.88 13.91
C TRP A 195 -6.47 -25.30 13.53
N ASN A 196 -7.65 -25.73 14.00
CA ASN A 196 -8.32 -26.97 13.58
C ASN A 196 -9.12 -26.80 12.29
N HIS A 197 -9.45 -25.55 11.92
CA HIS A 197 -10.29 -25.18 10.78
C HIS A 197 -9.58 -24.19 9.87
N LYS A 198 -8.30 -24.42 9.58
CA LYS A 198 -7.54 -23.55 8.66
C LYS A 198 -8.18 -23.59 7.28
N ALA A 199 -8.33 -22.43 6.68
CA ALA A 199 -8.77 -22.30 5.30
C ALA A 199 -7.79 -22.99 4.33
N GLU A 200 -8.31 -23.42 3.20
CA GLU A 200 -7.47 -23.76 2.05
C GLU A 200 -6.60 -22.54 1.67
N GLN A 201 -5.41 -22.80 1.13
CA GLN A 201 -4.39 -21.74 0.93
C GLN A 201 -4.92 -20.58 0.09
N LYS A 202 -5.71 -20.85 -0.95
CA LYS A 202 -6.32 -19.83 -1.80
C LYS A 202 -7.34 -18.98 -1.02
N ASP A 203 -8.18 -19.62 -0.23
CA ASP A 203 -9.20 -18.92 0.55
C ASP A 203 -8.57 -18.06 1.64
N PHE A 204 -7.50 -18.57 2.28
CA PHE A 204 -6.73 -17.79 3.25
C PHE A 204 -6.11 -16.54 2.64
N THR A 205 -5.43 -16.65 1.49
CA THR A 205 -4.82 -15.46 0.83
C THR A 205 -5.87 -14.51 0.26
N THR A 206 -7.05 -15.01 -0.12
CA THR A 206 -8.20 -14.19 -0.50
C THR A 206 -8.80 -13.46 0.70
N ALA A 207 -8.99 -14.17 1.85
CA ALA A 207 -9.43 -13.54 3.09
C ALA A 207 -8.46 -12.46 3.60
N MET A 208 -7.15 -12.65 3.38
CA MET A 208 -6.15 -11.62 3.66
C MET A 208 -6.42 -10.35 2.83
N ALA A 209 -6.71 -10.47 1.53
CA ALA A 209 -7.00 -9.31 0.69
C ALA A 209 -8.31 -8.62 1.09
N ASP A 210 -9.36 -9.39 1.41
CA ASP A 210 -10.62 -8.85 1.94
C ASP A 210 -10.37 -8.03 3.22
N ALA A 211 -9.63 -8.59 4.19
CA ALA A 211 -9.31 -7.90 5.43
C ALA A 211 -8.49 -6.61 5.18
N ALA A 212 -7.51 -6.64 4.26
CA ALA A 212 -6.74 -5.45 3.89
C ALA A 212 -7.65 -4.35 3.32
N SER A 213 -8.64 -4.72 2.48
CA SER A 213 -9.56 -3.76 1.88
C SER A 213 -10.39 -3.01 2.92
N SER A 214 -10.78 -3.68 4.01
CA SER A 214 -11.51 -3.03 5.11
C SER A 214 -10.72 -1.90 5.75
N ILE A 215 -9.42 -2.09 5.93
CA ILE A 215 -8.53 -1.09 6.56
C ILE A 215 -8.20 0.06 5.61
N VAL A 216 -7.92 -0.23 4.34
CA VAL A 216 -7.70 0.83 3.33
C VAL A 216 -8.94 1.72 3.23
N ASN A 217 -10.12 1.12 3.12
CA ASN A 217 -11.38 1.88 3.03
C ASN A 217 -11.66 2.67 4.32
N PHE A 218 -11.38 2.10 5.49
CA PHE A 218 -11.52 2.79 6.77
C PHE A 218 -10.70 4.09 6.81
N PHE A 219 -9.44 4.07 6.41
CA PHE A 219 -8.59 5.26 6.43
C PHE A 219 -8.80 6.18 5.23
N LYS A 220 -9.25 5.68 4.07
CA LYS A 220 -9.58 6.48 2.89
C LYS A 220 -10.64 7.54 3.18
N GLU A 221 -11.61 7.20 4.02
CA GLU A 221 -12.68 8.11 4.45
C GLU A 221 -12.23 9.11 5.54
N ARG A 222 -10.96 9.05 5.97
CA ARG A 222 -10.36 9.87 7.02
C ARG A 222 -9.14 10.64 6.49
N GLY A 223 -8.00 10.51 7.13
CA GLY A 223 -6.74 11.17 6.74
C GLY A 223 -5.87 10.38 5.75
N GLY A 224 -6.32 9.18 5.36
CA GLY A 224 -5.61 8.33 4.41
C GLY A 224 -4.42 7.58 5.00
N MET A 225 -3.68 6.93 4.11
CA MET A 225 -2.54 6.08 4.45
C MET A 225 -1.32 6.40 3.59
N ALA A 226 -0.15 5.99 4.09
CA ALA A 226 1.10 5.90 3.35
C ALA A 226 1.81 4.60 3.73
N PHE A 227 2.66 4.09 2.85
CA PHE A 227 3.30 2.79 2.99
C PHE A 227 4.80 2.91 2.75
N ILE A 228 5.58 2.27 3.62
CA ILE A 228 7.04 2.11 3.47
C ILE A 228 7.38 0.65 3.72
N ASN A 229 7.98 -0.01 2.72
CA ASN A 229 8.57 -1.33 2.83
C ASN A 229 10.07 -1.21 3.04
N ILE A 230 10.57 -1.74 4.14
CA ILE A 230 11.99 -1.83 4.44
C ILE A 230 12.46 -3.24 4.10
N MET A 231 13.32 -3.34 3.09
CA MET A 231 13.83 -4.57 2.51
C MET A 231 15.23 -4.87 3.05
N SER A 232 15.33 -5.04 4.37
CA SER A 232 16.55 -5.44 5.09
C SER A 232 16.34 -6.76 5.80
N ASN A 233 17.39 -7.54 6.01
CA ASN A 233 17.31 -8.84 6.67
C ASN A 233 16.21 -9.74 6.06
N ILE A 234 16.16 -9.87 4.75
CA ILE A 234 15.07 -10.53 4.03
C ILE A 234 15.15 -12.05 4.22
N SER A 235 14.35 -12.58 5.12
CA SER A 235 14.21 -14.02 5.36
C SER A 235 13.32 -14.69 4.32
N VAL A 236 13.57 -15.95 4.02
CA VAL A 236 12.71 -16.76 3.11
C VAL A 236 11.37 -17.10 3.75
N ARG A 237 11.36 -17.25 5.08
CA ARG A 237 10.15 -17.58 5.88
C ARG A 237 9.99 -16.59 7.01
N CYS A 238 9.13 -16.91 7.97
CA CYS A 238 8.92 -16.06 9.14
C CYS A 238 10.18 -16.03 10.03
N ASP A 239 10.63 -14.83 10.37
CA ASP A 239 11.77 -14.52 11.20
C ASP A 239 11.39 -13.88 12.55
N CYS A 240 10.10 -13.91 12.90
CA CYS A 240 9.57 -13.19 14.06
C CYS A 240 10.12 -13.70 15.40
N GLY A 241 10.48 -14.98 15.48
CA GLY A 241 10.79 -15.67 16.73
C GLY A 241 12.26 -16.06 16.91
N VAL A 242 12.52 -16.68 18.07
CA VAL A 242 13.83 -17.24 18.40
C VAL A 242 14.17 -18.39 17.47
N GLY A 243 15.45 -18.43 17.04
CA GLY A 243 15.95 -19.51 16.18
C GLY A 243 15.53 -19.39 14.71
N ALA A 244 15.01 -18.25 14.31
CA ALA A 244 14.82 -17.98 12.90
C ALA A 244 16.15 -18.11 12.15
N PRO A 245 16.16 -18.78 10.97
CA PRO A 245 17.38 -18.89 10.19
C PRO A 245 17.83 -17.50 9.71
N PRO A 246 19.14 -17.31 9.45
CA PRO A 246 19.64 -16.05 8.92
C PRO A 246 18.98 -15.73 7.58
N PRO A 247 18.83 -14.42 7.25
CA PRO A 247 18.36 -13.98 5.95
C PRO A 247 19.21 -14.55 4.80
N LYS A 248 18.56 -14.91 3.70
CA LYS A 248 19.24 -15.46 2.53
C LYS A 248 19.24 -14.50 1.33
N VAL A 249 18.33 -13.54 1.31
CA VAL A 249 18.31 -12.46 0.32
C VAL A 249 19.05 -11.28 0.94
N ARG A 250 19.90 -10.63 0.16
CA ARG A 250 20.60 -9.42 0.63
C ARG A 250 19.62 -8.28 0.89
N ASP A 251 20.08 -7.28 1.59
CA ASP A 251 19.35 -6.03 1.77
C ASP A 251 19.18 -5.33 0.42
N LEU A 252 17.94 -4.90 0.09
CA LEU A 252 17.61 -4.35 -1.23
C LEU A 252 17.28 -2.87 -1.19
N GLY A 253 16.90 -2.31 -0.02
CA GLY A 253 16.60 -0.89 0.08
C GLY A 253 15.29 -0.59 0.79
N ILE A 254 14.76 0.61 0.53
CA ILE A 254 13.50 1.10 1.07
C ILE A 254 12.62 1.56 -0.09
N LEU A 255 11.35 1.15 -0.06
CA LEU A 255 10.33 1.63 -0.99
C LEU A 255 9.29 2.45 -0.24
N ALA A 256 8.67 3.42 -0.93
CA ALA A 256 7.55 4.20 -0.42
C ALA A 256 6.49 4.42 -1.50
N SER A 257 5.21 4.30 -1.14
CA SER A 257 4.08 4.55 -2.04
C SER A 257 2.82 4.95 -1.27
N LEU A 258 1.84 5.52 -1.96
CA LEU A 258 0.48 5.69 -1.45
C LEU A 258 -0.43 4.51 -1.79
N ASP A 259 0.08 3.53 -2.53
CA ASP A 259 -0.63 2.33 -2.99
C ASP A 259 -0.01 1.08 -2.36
N PRO A 260 -0.78 0.32 -1.53
CA PRO A 260 -0.26 -0.87 -0.84
C PRO A 260 -0.01 -2.06 -1.78
N VAL A 261 -0.69 -2.13 -2.91
CA VAL A 261 -0.52 -3.21 -3.90
C VAL A 261 0.72 -2.93 -4.73
N ALA A 262 0.87 -1.71 -5.23
CA ALA A 262 2.02 -1.26 -6.01
C ALA A 262 3.35 -1.44 -5.26
N ILE A 263 3.38 -1.03 -3.99
CA ILE A 263 4.62 -1.13 -3.19
C ILE A 263 5.00 -2.59 -2.92
N ASP A 264 4.02 -3.47 -2.63
CA ASP A 264 4.29 -4.88 -2.41
C ASP A 264 4.68 -5.58 -3.72
N ARG A 265 4.06 -5.22 -4.87
CA ARG A 265 4.46 -5.73 -6.19
C ARG A 265 5.88 -5.30 -6.55
N ALA A 266 6.20 -4.02 -6.39
CA ALA A 266 7.55 -3.51 -6.65
C ALA A 266 8.61 -4.19 -5.77
N SER A 267 8.29 -4.40 -4.48
CA SER A 267 9.19 -5.12 -3.57
C SER A 267 9.40 -6.58 -3.98
N PHE A 268 8.36 -7.25 -4.45
CA PHE A 268 8.43 -8.62 -4.98
C PHE A 268 9.33 -8.67 -6.22
N ASP A 269 9.12 -7.78 -7.19
CA ASP A 269 9.89 -7.69 -8.43
C ASP A 269 11.38 -7.43 -8.18
N LEU A 270 11.73 -6.64 -7.14
CA LEU A 270 13.13 -6.45 -6.74
C LEU A 270 13.77 -7.75 -6.26
N ILE A 271 13.05 -8.61 -5.55
CA ILE A 271 13.56 -9.93 -5.15
C ILE A 271 13.74 -10.83 -6.39
N GLU A 272 12.80 -10.82 -7.33
CA GLU A 272 12.91 -11.59 -8.58
C GLU A 272 14.15 -11.18 -9.39
N LYS A 273 14.46 -9.89 -9.43
CA LYS A 273 15.64 -9.36 -10.14
C LYS A 273 16.98 -9.80 -9.55
N GLU A 274 17.02 -10.19 -8.27
CA GLU A 274 18.26 -10.66 -7.62
C GLU A 274 18.82 -11.95 -8.24
N ASN A 275 17.97 -12.83 -8.75
CA ASN A 275 18.33 -14.03 -9.50
C ASN A 275 19.46 -14.84 -8.87
N ASN A 276 19.38 -15.08 -7.56
CA ASN A 276 20.34 -15.88 -6.80
C ASN A 276 19.61 -16.98 -5.99
N GLU A 277 20.36 -17.87 -5.33
CA GLU A 277 19.79 -19.00 -4.58
C GLU A 277 18.77 -18.54 -3.52
N GLY A 278 19.08 -17.46 -2.78
CA GLY A 278 18.20 -16.92 -1.74
C GLY A 278 16.89 -16.39 -2.29
N SER A 279 16.95 -15.64 -3.40
CA SER A 279 15.76 -15.12 -4.08
C SER A 279 14.92 -16.23 -4.70
N HIS A 280 15.55 -17.25 -5.31
CA HIS A 280 14.83 -18.40 -5.86
C HIS A 280 14.08 -19.18 -4.77
N GLU A 281 14.71 -19.44 -3.62
CA GLU A 281 14.04 -20.10 -2.49
C GLU A 281 12.89 -19.26 -1.94
N TRP A 282 13.06 -17.93 -1.90
CA TRP A 282 12.03 -17.00 -1.45
C TRP A 282 10.82 -17.03 -2.39
N ILE A 283 11.05 -16.97 -3.71
CA ILE A 283 10.02 -17.05 -4.76
C ILE A 283 9.29 -18.39 -4.70
N GLU A 284 10.03 -19.50 -4.59
CA GLU A 284 9.45 -20.84 -4.47
C GLU A 284 8.53 -20.94 -3.25
N ASN A 285 8.96 -20.41 -2.10
CA ASN A 285 8.14 -20.36 -0.89
C ASN A 285 6.87 -19.51 -1.10
N SER A 286 6.99 -18.34 -1.73
CA SER A 286 5.86 -17.47 -2.02
C SER A 286 4.87 -18.13 -2.97
N ASN A 287 5.33 -18.75 -4.06
CA ASN A 287 4.49 -19.42 -5.04
C ASN A 287 3.75 -20.61 -4.42
N LYS A 288 4.45 -21.45 -3.63
CA LYS A 288 3.85 -22.57 -2.91
C LYS A 288 2.71 -22.12 -1.98
N LEU A 289 2.82 -20.94 -1.42
CA LEU A 289 1.87 -20.36 -0.48
C LEU A 289 0.92 -19.34 -1.14
N LEU A 290 0.90 -19.29 -2.47
CA LEU A 290 0.03 -18.40 -3.25
C LEU A 290 0.12 -16.93 -2.79
N GLY A 291 1.33 -16.44 -2.51
CA GLY A 291 1.56 -15.08 -2.02
C GLY A 291 1.00 -14.01 -2.96
N GLU A 292 1.20 -14.19 -4.28
CA GLU A 292 0.69 -13.27 -5.32
C GLU A 292 -0.84 -13.25 -5.43
N ASN A 293 -1.55 -14.27 -4.93
CA ASN A 293 -3.01 -14.22 -4.91
C ASN A 293 -3.53 -13.08 -4.04
N THR A 294 -2.82 -12.71 -2.96
CA THR A 294 -3.19 -11.55 -2.14
C THR A 294 -3.08 -10.25 -2.94
N LEU A 295 -2.02 -10.06 -3.75
CA LEU A 295 -1.87 -8.90 -4.64
C LEU A 295 -3.01 -8.84 -5.66
N LYS A 296 -3.24 -9.94 -6.36
CA LYS A 296 -4.29 -10.05 -7.38
C LYS A 296 -5.67 -9.71 -6.83
N VAL A 297 -6.04 -10.30 -5.70
CA VAL A 297 -7.37 -10.07 -5.10
C VAL A 297 -7.48 -8.66 -4.53
N ALA A 298 -6.41 -8.09 -3.97
CA ALA A 298 -6.38 -6.71 -3.50
C ALA A 298 -6.60 -5.71 -4.65
N GLU A 299 -6.00 -5.94 -5.81
CA GLU A 299 -6.25 -5.17 -7.03
C GLU A 299 -7.70 -5.34 -7.52
N GLU A 300 -8.25 -6.55 -7.55
CA GLU A 300 -9.66 -6.81 -7.89
C GLU A 300 -10.65 -6.14 -6.93
N LEU A 301 -10.25 -5.90 -5.68
CA LEU A 301 -11.02 -5.16 -4.67
C LEU A 301 -10.87 -3.64 -4.81
N GLY A 302 -10.00 -3.17 -5.70
CA GLY A 302 -9.79 -1.75 -6.00
C GLY A 302 -9.06 -0.97 -4.91
N ILE A 303 -8.19 -1.63 -4.13
CA ILE A 303 -7.40 -0.97 -3.09
C ILE A 303 -5.98 -0.61 -3.51
N GLY A 304 -5.64 -0.82 -4.77
CA GLY A 304 -4.38 -0.47 -5.40
C GLY A 304 -4.22 -1.17 -6.74
N SER A 305 -3.08 -1.01 -7.38
CA SER A 305 -2.73 -1.61 -8.67
C SER A 305 -1.35 -2.25 -8.66
N GLN A 306 -1.20 -3.37 -9.38
CA GLN A 306 0.10 -3.98 -9.63
C GLN A 306 0.89 -3.25 -10.72
N ASP A 307 0.23 -2.38 -11.50
CA ASP A 307 0.89 -1.47 -12.43
C ASP A 307 1.46 -0.28 -11.69
N TYR A 308 2.78 -0.10 -11.74
CA TYR A 308 3.48 0.96 -11.03
C TYR A 308 4.64 1.56 -11.84
N ASN A 309 5.04 2.78 -11.46
CA ASN A 309 6.28 3.41 -11.89
C ASN A 309 7.30 3.28 -10.75
N LEU A 310 8.44 2.63 -10.98
CA LEU A 310 9.53 2.62 -10.01
C LEU A 310 10.40 3.85 -10.23
N ILE A 311 10.47 4.72 -9.23
CA ILE A 311 11.24 5.97 -9.26
C ILE A 311 12.46 5.79 -8.33
N ASP A 312 13.62 5.61 -8.91
CA ASP A 312 14.89 5.52 -8.18
C ASP A 312 15.35 6.93 -7.81
N VAL A 313 15.41 7.21 -6.50
CA VAL A 313 15.75 8.55 -6.01
C VAL A 313 17.25 8.73 -5.72
N ASP A 314 18.05 7.68 -5.86
CA ASP A 314 19.49 7.73 -5.57
C ASP A 314 20.29 8.50 -6.65
N GLY A 315 19.70 8.72 -7.84
CA GLY A 315 20.31 9.51 -8.91
C GLY A 315 19.95 10.99 -8.89
N GLU A 316 19.03 11.40 -8.00
CA GLU A 316 18.58 12.80 -7.91
C GLU A 316 19.34 13.63 -6.86
N ASP A 317 20.08 12.99 -5.93
CA ASP A 317 20.77 13.65 -4.81
C ASP A 317 22.18 13.09 -4.61
N GLU A 318 23.11 13.26 -5.56
CA GLU A 318 24.52 13.32 -5.18
C GLU A 318 24.83 14.77 -4.80
N PRO A 319 25.08 15.09 -3.51
CA PRO A 319 25.68 16.38 -3.17
C PRO A 319 27.08 16.37 -3.79
N GLU A 320 27.35 17.26 -4.73
CA GLU A 320 28.70 17.57 -5.17
C GLU A 320 29.53 17.86 -3.91
N GLU A 321 30.53 17.03 -3.61
CA GLU A 321 31.55 17.35 -2.63
C GLU A 321 32.15 18.70 -3.04
N GLU A 322 32.00 19.73 -2.17
CA GLU A 322 32.65 21.03 -2.32
C GLU A 322 34.17 20.85 -2.33
N GLU A 323 34.75 20.58 -3.49
CA GLU A 323 36.14 20.92 -3.74
C GLU A 323 36.22 22.41 -4.07
N GLN A 324 36.82 23.15 -3.13
CA GLN A 324 37.19 24.54 -3.26
C GLN A 324 37.96 24.81 -4.57
N HIS A 325 37.33 25.47 -5.52
CA HIS A 325 38.02 26.34 -6.47
C HIS A 325 37.10 27.50 -6.87
N GLU A 326 37.34 28.63 -6.21
CA GLU A 326 36.99 29.95 -6.74
C GLU A 326 37.60 30.12 -8.14
N LYS A 327 36.75 30.19 -9.13
CA LYS A 327 36.81 30.94 -10.41
C LYS A 327 36.03 30.20 -11.49
N GLU A 328 34.85 30.68 -11.75
CA GLU A 328 34.13 30.71 -13.03
C GLU A 328 32.63 30.86 -12.82
N GLU A 329 32.23 31.90 -12.14
CA GLU A 329 30.87 32.40 -12.15
C GLU A 329 30.71 33.50 -13.18
N GLU A 330 30.52 33.19 -14.44
CA GLU A 330 29.92 34.17 -15.39
C GLU A 330 29.39 33.57 -16.69
N GLY A 331 29.44 32.20 -16.87
CA GLY A 331 29.11 31.60 -18.16
C GLY A 331 27.91 30.65 -18.19
N LYS A 332 27.24 30.34 -17.06
CA LYS A 332 26.21 29.27 -17.00
C LYS A 332 24.77 29.73 -16.78
N LYS A 333 24.51 31.01 -16.61
CA LYS A 333 23.15 31.54 -16.42
C LYS A 333 22.35 31.71 -17.73
N GLU A 334 23.01 31.73 -18.87
CA GLU A 334 22.32 31.93 -20.15
C GLU A 334 21.85 30.63 -20.83
N GLU A 335 22.37 29.42 -20.46
CA GLU A 335 21.98 28.17 -21.08
C GLU A 335 20.81 27.41 -20.37
N GLU A 336 20.51 27.70 -19.09
CA GLU A 336 19.37 27.08 -18.39
C GLU A 336 18.04 27.77 -18.69
N ASP A 337 18.03 29.08 -18.93
CA ASP A 337 16.83 29.83 -19.28
C ASP A 337 16.32 29.49 -20.71
N GLU A 338 17.20 29.09 -21.65
CA GLU A 338 16.78 28.69 -23.01
C GLU A 338 16.12 27.29 -23.05
N LYS A 339 16.44 26.37 -22.15
CA LYS A 339 15.83 25.02 -22.15
C LYS A 339 14.45 24.96 -21.52
N GLU A 340 14.18 25.79 -20.51
CA GLU A 340 12.84 25.87 -19.90
C GLU A 340 11.83 26.59 -20.81
N GLU A 341 12.28 27.52 -21.66
CA GLU A 341 11.42 28.16 -22.67
C GLU A 341 11.02 27.17 -23.78
N ASP A 342 11.89 26.25 -24.24
CA ASP A 342 11.62 25.32 -25.33
C ASP A 342 10.59 24.24 -24.96
N GLU A 343 10.58 23.70 -23.74
CA GLU A 343 9.58 22.72 -23.31
C GLU A 343 8.18 23.34 -23.15
N ASN A 344 8.10 24.57 -22.64
CA ASN A 344 6.83 25.30 -22.55
C ASN A 344 6.29 25.69 -23.95
N TYR A 345 7.14 25.99 -24.93
CA TYR A 345 6.75 26.27 -26.31
C TYR A 345 6.15 25.02 -27.00
N VAL A 346 6.76 23.84 -26.80
CA VAL A 346 6.24 22.57 -27.38
C VAL A 346 4.87 22.24 -26.80
N PHE A 347 4.64 22.42 -25.50
CA PHE A 347 3.36 22.15 -24.86
C PHE A 347 2.28 23.14 -25.33
N LEU A 348 2.59 24.45 -25.38
CA LEU A 348 1.60 25.48 -25.73
C LEU A 348 1.22 25.47 -27.23
N TYR A 349 2.18 25.25 -28.11
CA TYR A 349 1.96 25.41 -29.58
C TYR A 349 1.68 24.09 -30.30
N ILE A 350 1.98 22.94 -29.72
CA ILE A 350 1.71 21.64 -30.35
C ILE A 350 0.56 20.91 -29.64
N PHE A 351 0.59 20.76 -28.32
CA PHE A 351 -0.43 19.98 -27.60
C PHE A 351 -1.78 20.67 -27.49
N ILE A 352 -1.80 21.97 -27.19
CA ILE A 352 -3.08 22.71 -27.08
C ILE A 352 -3.85 22.72 -28.39
N PRO A 353 -3.25 23.01 -29.57
CA PRO A 353 -3.97 22.94 -30.83
C PRO A 353 -4.50 21.55 -31.20
N ILE A 354 -3.78 20.49 -30.85
CA ILE A 354 -4.22 19.11 -31.09
C ILE A 354 -5.46 18.79 -30.23
N VAL A 355 -5.46 19.19 -28.97
CA VAL A 355 -6.61 19.00 -28.07
C VAL A 355 -7.82 19.80 -28.56
N VAL A 356 -7.62 21.05 -28.97
CA VAL A 356 -8.69 21.89 -29.54
C VAL A 356 -9.24 21.27 -30.82
N LEU A 357 -8.39 20.77 -31.70
CA LEU A 357 -8.82 20.11 -32.95
C LEU A 357 -9.66 18.85 -32.66
N LEU A 358 -9.26 18.03 -31.69
CA LEU A 358 -10.03 16.86 -31.28
C LEU A 358 -11.38 17.23 -30.71
N LEU A 359 -11.46 18.28 -29.89
CA LEU A 359 -12.74 18.78 -29.37
C LEU A 359 -13.67 19.30 -30.47
N VAL A 360 -13.13 19.96 -31.51
CA VAL A 360 -13.89 20.40 -32.67
C VAL A 360 -14.42 19.20 -33.46
N ILE A 361 -13.62 18.18 -33.69
CA ILE A 361 -14.03 16.96 -34.37
C ILE A 361 -15.17 16.25 -33.62
N ILE A 362 -15.06 16.14 -32.29
CA ILE A 362 -16.09 15.55 -31.42
C ILE A 362 -17.39 16.40 -31.52
N GLY A 363 -17.29 17.72 -31.52
CA GLY A 363 -18.41 18.62 -31.64
C GLY A 363 -19.13 18.45 -33.01
N ILE A 364 -18.37 18.34 -34.10
CA ILE A 364 -18.89 18.10 -35.44
C ILE A 364 -19.59 16.74 -35.54
N MET A 365 -18.98 15.67 -34.99
CA MET A 365 -19.61 14.35 -34.96
C MET A 365 -20.91 14.36 -34.13
N GLY A 366 -20.92 15.03 -33.00
CA GLY A 366 -22.10 15.22 -32.15
C GLY A 366 -23.23 15.94 -32.89
N PHE A 367 -22.89 17.00 -33.67
CA PHE A 367 -23.85 17.72 -34.50
C PHE A 367 -24.45 16.86 -35.61
N PHE A 368 -23.62 16.04 -36.28
CA PHE A 368 -24.14 15.13 -37.33
C PHE A 368 -25.03 14.03 -36.75
N LEU A 369 -24.67 13.47 -35.56
CA LEU A 369 -25.51 12.50 -34.87
C LEU A 369 -26.84 13.12 -34.42
N TYR A 370 -26.84 14.36 -33.93
CA TYR A 370 -28.03 15.08 -33.54
C TYR A 370 -28.93 15.34 -34.75
N LYS A 371 -28.37 15.80 -35.90
CA LYS A 371 -29.10 16.05 -37.15
C LYS A 371 -29.74 14.75 -37.68
N LYS A 372 -28.97 13.64 -37.69
CA LYS A 372 -29.47 12.32 -38.11
C LYS A 372 -30.64 11.84 -37.25
N ASN A 373 -30.52 11.99 -35.92
CA ASN A 373 -31.58 11.63 -34.97
C ASN A 373 -32.82 12.52 -35.13
N SER A 374 -32.64 13.79 -35.45
CA SER A 374 -33.75 14.73 -35.75
C SER A 374 -34.47 14.35 -37.03
N GLU A 375 -33.75 14.01 -38.10
CA GLU A 375 -34.32 13.51 -39.35
C GLU A 375 -35.10 12.20 -39.20
N ILE A 376 -34.59 11.28 -38.38
CA ILE A 376 -35.28 10.04 -38.04
C ILE A 376 -36.58 10.32 -37.27
N LYS A 377 -36.58 11.25 -36.33
CA LYS A 377 -37.79 11.65 -35.58
C LYS A 377 -38.84 12.27 -36.50
N ILE A 378 -38.43 13.14 -37.43
CA ILE A 378 -39.33 13.76 -38.39
C ILE A 378 -39.92 12.69 -39.33
N LYS A 379 -39.11 11.75 -39.83
CA LYS A 379 -39.54 10.67 -40.70
C LYS A 379 -40.51 9.70 -40.02
N ASN A 380 -40.27 9.38 -38.73
CA ASN A 380 -41.16 8.54 -37.94
C ASN A 380 -42.51 9.23 -37.64
N ALA A 381 -42.48 10.55 -37.40
CA ALA A 381 -43.70 11.34 -37.23
C ALA A 381 -44.55 11.42 -38.55
N SER A 382 -43.88 11.50 -39.69
CA SER A 382 -44.56 11.53 -41.02
C SER A 382 -45.14 10.17 -41.45
N LEU A 383 -44.65 9.06 -40.82
CA LEU A 383 -45.13 7.71 -41.08
C LEU A 383 -46.19 7.22 -40.08
N GLY A 384 -46.64 8.09 -39.15
CA GLY A 384 -47.68 7.75 -38.16
C GLY A 384 -47.30 6.69 -37.14
N ILE A 385 -46.01 6.42 -36.95
CA ILE A 385 -45.53 5.40 -35.97
C ILE A 385 -45.41 6.07 -34.60
N SER A 386 -46.41 5.89 -33.74
CA SER A 386 -46.36 6.25 -32.33
C SER A 386 -45.51 5.24 -31.62
N MET A 387 -44.40 5.66 -31.03
CA MET A 387 -43.70 4.83 -30.03
C MET A 387 -44.48 4.86 -28.73
N THR A 388 -45.32 3.84 -28.52
CA THR A 388 -45.84 3.56 -27.16
C THR A 388 -44.77 2.94 -26.34
N ASP A 389 -44.54 3.52 -25.17
CA ASP A 389 -43.68 3.04 -24.09
C ASP A 389 -43.90 1.54 -23.82
N LYS A 390 -42.78 0.81 -23.80
CA LYS A 390 -42.71 -0.43 -23.01
C LYS A 390 -41.84 -0.20 -21.78
N LYS A 391 -42.52 -0.39 -20.64
CA LYS A 391 -41.96 -0.41 -19.29
C LYS A 391 -40.78 -1.35 -19.15
#